data_dcf9e27423b0cf7f7f4a912d48ef43d0
#
_entry.id   dcf9e27423b0cf7f7f4a912d48ef43d0
#
_cell.length_a   1.000
_cell.length_b   1.000
_cell.length_c   1.000
_cell.angle_alpha   90.00
_cell.angle_beta   90.00
_cell.angle_gamma   90.00
#
_symmetry.space_group_name_H-M   'P 1'
#
loop_
_entity.id
_entity.type
_entity.pdbx_description
1 polymer ?
#
loop_
_entity_poly.entity_id
_entity_poly.type
_entity_poly.pdbx_seq_one_letter_code
_entity_poly.pdbx_strand_id
1 'polypeptide(L)'
;NVPRLSAAWKEKTMHQISRFKWIPKPNSKDDVFKALQPAIRFAKDQCLDLPPVMYQTRLIPLTPQADKYYKQLKKEMLINAGEESVTAVNAAAGMNKLLQISGGAVYTDNHETIEFDISPRLNALMEVLNETDHKVLIFVPYRHTIEFISEHLNEKGVPSEIINGAVSASKRASIISQFQLSEDPRVLVIQPQAASHGVTLTAADTVVFWGPVMSVEVYLQCIARIDRVGQQNKMTVVHLQGSDVEKRMYAMLQGKVDAHTKLVDLYREELES
;
A
#
# COMPACT_ATOMS: atom_id res chain seq x y z
N ASN A 1 -18.63 -15.13 -16.89
CA ASN A 1 -18.39 -16.53 -16.45
C ASN A 1 -17.04 -16.96 -17.00
N VAL A 2 -15.96 -16.64 -16.30
CA VAL A 2 -14.67 -17.30 -16.54
C VAL A 2 -14.83 -18.73 -16.03
N PRO A 3 -14.71 -19.76 -16.87
CA PRO A 3 -14.78 -21.13 -16.39
C PRO A 3 -13.72 -21.29 -15.31
N ARG A 4 -14.10 -21.81 -14.12
CA ARG A 4 -13.11 -22.29 -13.17
C ARG A 4 -12.16 -23.17 -13.97
N LEU A 5 -10.87 -22.89 -13.93
CA LEU A 5 -9.84 -23.66 -14.61
C LEU A 5 -10.09 -25.15 -14.36
N SER A 6 -10.66 -25.84 -15.33
CA SER A 6 -10.82 -27.29 -15.23
C SER A 6 -9.44 -27.91 -15.06
N ALA A 7 -9.32 -29.05 -14.39
CA ALA A 7 -8.05 -29.73 -14.21
C ALA A 7 -7.34 -29.92 -15.57
N ALA A 8 -8.09 -30.26 -16.60
CA ALA A 8 -7.59 -30.39 -17.97
C ALA A 8 -6.98 -29.11 -18.54
N TRP A 9 -7.58 -27.93 -18.29
CA TRP A 9 -7.03 -26.66 -18.71
C TRP A 9 -5.75 -26.29 -17.97
N LYS A 10 -5.71 -26.58 -16.67
CA LYS A 10 -4.52 -26.40 -15.85
C LYS A 10 -3.36 -27.30 -16.31
N GLU A 11 -3.63 -28.55 -16.60
CA GLU A 11 -2.64 -29.49 -17.15
C GLU A 11 -2.17 -29.10 -18.57
N LYS A 12 -3.06 -28.54 -19.39
CA LYS A 12 -2.72 -28.06 -20.73
C LYS A 12 -1.74 -26.88 -20.67
N THR A 13 -1.95 -25.93 -19.77
CA THR A 13 -1.24 -24.63 -19.76
C THR A 13 -0.14 -24.54 -18.71
N MET A 14 -0.07 -25.48 -17.76
CA MET A 14 0.86 -25.43 -16.62
C MET A 14 1.60 -26.76 -16.42
N HIS A 15 2.82 -26.70 -15.89
CA HIS A 15 3.57 -27.84 -15.35
C HIS A 15 3.46 -27.88 -13.84
N GLN A 16 3.21 -29.04 -13.28
CA GLN A 16 3.25 -29.25 -11.82
C GLN A 16 4.69 -29.53 -11.39
N ILE A 17 5.25 -28.68 -10.51
CA ILE A 17 6.59 -28.87 -9.93
C ILE A 17 6.49 -29.60 -8.59
N SER A 18 5.41 -29.36 -7.83
CA SER A 18 5.15 -30.05 -6.56
C SER A 18 3.64 -30.16 -6.32
N ARG A 19 3.24 -30.88 -5.24
CA ARG A 19 1.82 -31.09 -4.91
C ARG A 19 0.96 -29.81 -4.95
N PHE A 20 1.55 -28.64 -4.66
CA PHE A 20 0.85 -27.35 -4.59
C PHE A 20 1.40 -26.28 -5.54
N LYS A 21 2.50 -26.56 -6.26
CA LYS A 21 3.16 -25.56 -7.10
C LYS A 21 3.10 -25.92 -8.57
N TRP A 22 2.55 -24.99 -9.36
CA TRP A 22 2.42 -25.06 -10.80
C TRP A 22 3.12 -23.86 -11.44
N ILE A 23 3.78 -24.07 -12.59
CA ILE A 23 4.38 -23.00 -13.40
C ILE A 23 3.79 -23.02 -14.81
N PRO A 24 3.67 -21.87 -15.47
CA PRO A 24 3.22 -21.82 -16.87
C PRO A 24 4.17 -22.59 -17.80
N LYS A 25 3.61 -23.29 -18.77
CA LYS A 25 4.36 -23.84 -19.90
C LYS A 25 4.84 -22.71 -20.83
N PRO A 26 5.91 -22.90 -21.62
CA PRO A 26 6.42 -21.89 -22.54
C PRO A 26 5.34 -21.29 -23.46
N ASN A 27 4.45 -22.11 -23.99
CA ASN A 27 3.39 -21.68 -24.93
C ASN A 27 2.06 -21.34 -24.25
N SER A 28 2.00 -21.34 -22.91
CA SER A 28 0.75 -21.11 -22.19
C SER A 28 0.10 -19.76 -22.47
N LYS A 29 0.88 -18.71 -22.76
CA LYS A 29 0.36 -17.39 -23.13
C LYS A 29 -0.43 -17.44 -24.43
N ASP A 30 0.10 -18.12 -25.44
CA ASP A 30 -0.54 -18.23 -26.76
C ASP A 30 -1.81 -19.08 -26.69
N ASP A 31 -1.77 -20.18 -25.93
CA ASP A 31 -2.94 -21.04 -25.73
C ASP A 31 -4.06 -20.30 -24.98
N VAL A 32 -3.72 -19.52 -23.95
CA VAL A 32 -4.68 -18.69 -23.23
C VAL A 32 -5.21 -17.58 -24.13
N PHE A 33 -4.34 -16.91 -24.90
CA PHE A 33 -4.75 -15.87 -25.83
C PHE A 33 -5.72 -16.39 -26.90
N LYS A 34 -5.42 -17.54 -27.50
CA LYS A 34 -6.34 -18.20 -28.48
C LYS A 34 -7.67 -18.57 -27.86
N ALA A 35 -7.66 -19.07 -26.62
CA ALA A 35 -8.89 -19.46 -25.93
C ALA A 35 -9.76 -18.27 -25.48
N LEU A 36 -9.16 -17.10 -25.33
CA LEU A 36 -9.86 -15.87 -24.93
C LEU A 36 -10.46 -15.12 -26.13
N GLN A 37 -10.12 -15.49 -27.38
CA GLN A 37 -10.71 -14.82 -28.56
C GLN A 37 -12.24 -15.01 -28.60
N PRO A 38 -13.02 -13.97 -28.87
CA PRO A 38 -12.64 -12.67 -29.42
C PRO A 38 -12.35 -11.55 -28.38
N ALA A 39 -11.86 -11.90 -27.18
CA ALA A 39 -11.53 -10.91 -26.16
C ALA A 39 -10.43 -9.94 -26.67
N ILE A 40 -10.69 -8.65 -26.54
CA ILE A 40 -9.75 -7.58 -26.88
C ILE A 40 -9.22 -7.00 -25.57
N ARG A 41 -7.91 -6.87 -25.42
CA ARG A 41 -7.25 -6.19 -24.31
C ARG A 41 -6.70 -4.86 -24.79
N PHE A 42 -7.16 -3.80 -24.16
CA PHE A 42 -6.57 -2.48 -24.31
C PHE A 42 -5.74 -2.14 -23.08
N ALA A 43 -4.54 -1.60 -23.28
CA ALA A 43 -3.80 -0.99 -22.20
C ALA A 43 -4.36 0.42 -21.92
N LYS A 44 -4.27 0.88 -20.67
CA LYS A 44 -4.86 2.15 -20.23
C LYS A 44 -4.31 3.33 -21.01
N ASP A 45 -3.00 3.36 -21.22
CA ASP A 45 -2.24 4.35 -21.97
C ASP A 45 -2.59 4.39 -23.48
N GLN A 46 -3.17 3.31 -24.01
CA GLN A 46 -3.65 3.23 -25.39
C GLN A 46 -5.06 3.78 -25.60
N CYS A 47 -5.83 3.93 -24.52
CA CYS A 47 -7.26 4.25 -24.59
C CYS A 47 -7.66 5.52 -23.87
N LEU A 48 -6.82 6.05 -22.98
CA LEU A 48 -7.14 7.17 -22.13
C LEU A 48 -6.00 8.19 -22.12
N ASP A 49 -6.34 9.42 -22.46
CA ASP A 49 -5.46 10.56 -22.27
C ASP A 49 -5.70 11.11 -20.84
N LEU A 50 -4.95 10.57 -19.89
CA LEU A 50 -5.02 10.97 -18.49
C LEU A 50 -3.83 11.87 -18.13
N PRO A 51 -4.03 12.84 -17.23
CA PRO A 51 -2.91 13.62 -16.71
C PRO A 51 -1.82 12.71 -16.08
N PRO A 52 -0.55 13.11 -16.15
CA PRO A 52 0.54 12.29 -15.62
C PRO A 52 0.47 12.17 -14.09
N VAL A 53 0.93 11.01 -13.59
CA VAL A 53 1.14 10.78 -12.15
C VAL A 53 2.55 11.20 -11.78
N MET A 54 2.67 12.15 -10.84
CA MET A 54 3.94 12.59 -10.27
C MET A 54 4.19 11.89 -8.93
N TYR A 55 5.42 11.44 -8.71
CA TYR A 55 5.82 10.79 -7.46
C TYR A 55 6.76 11.67 -6.66
N GLN A 56 6.44 11.87 -5.38
CA GLN A 56 7.25 12.63 -4.44
C GLN A 56 7.55 11.77 -3.20
N THR A 57 8.69 12.01 -2.58
CA THR A 57 9.06 11.38 -1.31
C THR A 57 9.35 12.48 -0.28
N ARG A 58 8.73 12.38 0.89
CA ARG A 58 9.03 13.21 2.06
C ARG A 58 9.85 12.39 3.04
N LEU A 59 11.09 12.79 3.24
CA LEU A 59 12.01 12.13 4.17
C LEU A 59 11.77 12.66 5.59
N ILE A 60 11.36 11.78 6.48
CA ILE A 60 11.01 12.11 7.86
C ILE A 60 11.76 11.15 8.77
N PRO A 61 12.92 11.54 9.34
CA PRO A 61 13.68 10.68 10.21
C PRO A 61 12.83 10.13 11.37
N LEU A 62 13.12 8.91 11.78
CA LEU A 62 12.50 8.34 12.98
C LEU A 62 12.87 9.19 14.20
N THR A 63 11.93 9.32 15.12
CA THR A 63 12.24 9.93 16.42
C THR A 63 13.26 9.09 17.20
N PRO A 64 14.04 9.67 18.11
CA PRO A 64 15.07 8.93 18.86
C PRO A 64 14.53 7.67 19.55
N GLN A 65 13.30 7.73 20.07
CA GLN A 65 12.64 6.59 20.69
C GLN A 65 12.33 5.49 19.66
N ALA A 66 11.70 5.85 18.54
CA ALA A 66 11.36 4.92 17.48
C ALA A 66 12.61 4.30 16.84
N ASP A 67 13.66 5.11 16.60
CA ASP A 67 14.94 4.64 16.03
C ASP A 67 15.65 3.64 16.97
N LYS A 68 15.67 3.92 18.26
CA LYS A 68 16.23 3.00 19.27
C LYS A 68 15.49 1.65 19.24
N TYR A 69 14.15 1.70 19.24
CA TYR A 69 13.33 0.49 19.22
C TYR A 69 13.48 -0.28 17.92
N TYR A 70 13.53 0.43 16.79
CA TYR A 70 13.78 -0.11 15.46
C TYR A 70 15.12 -0.88 15.40
N LYS A 71 16.21 -0.26 15.87
CA LYS A 71 17.54 -0.87 15.91
C LYS A 71 17.61 -2.08 16.85
N GLN A 72 16.94 -2.02 17.98
CA GLN A 72 16.87 -3.15 18.91
C GLN A 72 16.16 -4.34 18.28
N LEU A 73 14.97 -4.12 17.71
CA LEU A 73 14.22 -5.19 17.04
C LEU A 73 15.02 -5.78 15.86
N LYS A 74 15.66 -4.92 15.06
CA LYS A 74 16.52 -5.35 13.95
C LYS A 74 17.65 -6.27 14.43
N LYS A 75 18.31 -5.94 15.54
CA LYS A 75 19.36 -6.75 16.15
C LYS A 75 18.84 -8.11 16.64
N GLU A 76 17.68 -8.14 17.30
CA GLU A 76 17.03 -9.39 17.73
C GLU A 76 16.69 -10.29 16.56
N MET A 77 16.17 -9.71 15.47
CA MET A 77 15.84 -10.43 14.25
C MET A 77 17.09 -11.01 13.58
N LEU A 78 18.21 -10.28 13.60
CA LEU A 78 19.49 -10.75 13.06
C LEU A 78 20.03 -11.96 13.83
N ILE A 79 19.96 -11.95 15.17
CA ILE A 79 20.35 -13.07 16.02
C ILE A 79 19.53 -14.31 15.68
N ASN A 80 18.20 -14.17 15.65
CA ASN A 80 17.30 -15.28 15.32
C ASN A 80 17.52 -15.81 13.91
N ALA A 81 17.83 -14.95 12.94
CA ALA A 81 18.13 -15.36 11.57
C ALA A 81 19.46 -16.13 11.43
N GLY A 82 20.40 -15.95 12.36
CA GLY A 82 21.65 -16.70 12.42
C GLY A 82 21.50 -18.11 13.02
N GLU A 83 20.47 -18.33 13.82
CA GLU A 83 20.21 -19.60 14.51
C GLU A 83 19.26 -20.53 13.74
N GLU A 84 18.35 -19.95 12.94
CA GLU A 84 17.34 -20.70 12.19
C GLU A 84 17.34 -20.30 10.70
N SER A 85 16.83 -21.20 9.85
CA SER A 85 16.60 -20.86 8.45
C SER A 85 15.49 -19.80 8.32
N VAL A 86 15.81 -18.66 7.72
CA VAL A 86 14.83 -17.59 7.47
C VAL A 86 13.74 -18.07 6.52
N THR A 87 12.53 -18.28 7.05
CA THR A 87 11.36 -18.57 6.24
C THR A 87 10.72 -17.29 5.69
N ALA A 88 9.99 -17.41 4.59
CA ALA A 88 9.24 -16.26 4.04
C ALA A 88 8.19 -15.70 5.03
N VAL A 89 7.66 -16.53 5.92
CA VAL A 89 6.70 -16.12 6.95
C VAL A 89 7.38 -15.27 8.02
N ASN A 90 8.55 -15.71 8.51
CA ASN A 90 9.31 -14.99 9.53
C ASN A 90 9.82 -13.65 8.97
N ALA A 91 10.30 -13.64 7.72
CA ALA A 91 10.72 -12.43 7.03
C ALA A 91 9.56 -11.41 6.90
N ALA A 92 8.38 -11.88 6.46
CA ALA A 92 7.21 -11.03 6.33
C ALA A 92 6.76 -10.43 7.68
N ALA A 93 6.75 -11.24 8.74
CA ALA A 93 6.40 -10.79 10.08
C ALA A 93 7.38 -9.73 10.60
N GLY A 94 8.67 -9.98 10.43
CA GLY A 94 9.73 -9.04 10.82
C GLY A 94 9.65 -7.71 10.09
N MET A 95 9.57 -7.74 8.76
CA MET A 95 9.39 -6.54 7.94
C MET A 95 8.14 -5.75 8.36
N ASN A 96 7.04 -6.44 8.63
CA ASN A 96 5.81 -5.78 9.08
C ASN A 96 5.98 -5.09 10.43
N LYS A 97 6.68 -5.69 11.41
CA LYS A 97 6.98 -5.05 12.69
C LYS A 97 7.87 -3.80 12.52
N LEU A 98 8.90 -3.85 11.69
CA LEU A 98 9.73 -2.68 11.39
C LEU A 98 8.93 -1.55 10.73
N LEU A 99 8.03 -1.89 9.79
CA LEU A 99 7.13 -0.91 9.17
C LEU A 99 6.11 -0.33 10.16
N GLN A 100 5.63 -1.10 11.12
CA GLN A 100 4.77 -0.64 12.20
C GLN A 100 5.47 0.41 13.06
N ILE A 101 6.71 0.15 13.51
CA ILE A 101 7.52 1.12 14.25
C ILE A 101 7.70 2.40 13.44
N SER A 102 8.05 2.28 12.17
CA SER A 102 8.23 3.42 11.26
C SER A 102 6.92 4.21 11.07
N GLY A 103 5.78 3.54 11.11
CA GLY A 103 4.44 4.15 10.99
C GLY A 103 3.93 4.79 12.27
N GLY A 104 4.60 4.58 13.42
CA GLY A 104 4.30 5.26 14.69
C GLY A 104 3.73 4.38 15.79
N ALA A 105 3.48 3.09 15.56
CA ALA A 105 3.04 2.18 16.61
C ALA A 105 3.37 0.74 16.23
N VAL A 106 3.71 -0.11 17.22
CA VAL A 106 3.94 -1.54 17.00
C VAL A 106 3.07 -2.37 17.93
N TYR A 107 2.47 -3.42 17.38
CA TYR A 107 1.72 -4.41 18.15
C TYR A 107 2.67 -5.47 18.73
N THR A 108 2.62 -5.65 20.04
CA THR A 108 3.36 -6.69 20.74
C THR A 108 2.66 -8.03 20.61
N ASP A 109 3.36 -9.12 20.93
CA ASP A 109 2.80 -10.47 20.91
C ASP A 109 1.70 -10.67 21.98
N ASN A 110 1.68 -9.82 23.01
CA ASN A 110 0.65 -9.77 24.06
C ASN A 110 -0.58 -8.92 23.67
N HIS A 111 -0.69 -8.54 22.40
CA HIS A 111 -1.75 -7.65 21.87
C HIS A 111 -1.77 -6.23 22.46
N GLU A 112 -0.69 -5.80 23.11
CA GLU A 112 -0.51 -4.42 23.52
C GLU A 112 0.03 -3.59 22.35
N THR A 113 -0.21 -2.29 22.38
CA THR A 113 0.32 -1.35 21.38
C THR A 113 1.36 -0.47 22.03
N ILE A 114 2.56 -0.43 21.47
CA ILE A 114 3.59 0.55 21.85
C ILE A 114 3.53 1.68 20.82
N GLU A 115 3.30 2.89 21.33
CA GLU A 115 3.17 4.09 20.52
C GLU A 115 4.47 4.89 20.52
N PHE A 116 4.76 5.50 19.38
CA PHE A 116 5.90 6.40 19.18
C PHE A 116 5.39 7.79 18.84
N ASP A 117 6.18 8.82 19.12
CA ASP A 117 5.87 10.17 18.68
C ASP A 117 5.86 10.26 17.15
N ILE A 118 4.70 10.57 16.59
CA ILE A 118 4.47 10.71 15.14
C ILE A 118 4.38 12.18 14.71
N SER A 119 4.62 13.12 15.61
CA SER A 119 4.53 14.57 15.33
C SER A 119 5.32 14.99 14.09
N PRO A 120 6.57 14.52 13.85
CA PRO A 120 7.30 14.87 12.63
C PRO A 120 6.58 14.42 11.35
N ARG A 121 5.94 13.24 11.40
CA ARG A 121 5.22 12.68 10.26
C ARG A 121 3.87 13.38 10.04
N LEU A 122 3.19 13.76 11.12
CA LEU A 122 1.99 14.60 11.06
C LEU A 122 2.29 15.99 10.49
N ASN A 123 3.40 16.61 10.90
CA ASN A 123 3.83 17.89 10.36
C ASN A 123 4.09 17.81 8.85
N ALA A 124 4.81 16.79 8.40
CA ALA A 124 5.03 16.58 6.96
C ALA A 124 3.73 16.31 6.19
N LEU A 125 2.77 15.61 6.79
CA LEU A 125 1.43 15.45 6.22
C LEU A 125 0.72 16.80 6.09
N MET A 126 0.75 17.64 7.13
CA MET A 126 0.15 18.98 7.09
C MET A 126 0.80 19.87 6.04
N GLU A 127 2.12 19.77 5.83
CA GLU A 127 2.81 20.47 4.73
C GLU A 127 2.24 20.04 3.37
N VAL A 128 2.09 18.74 3.12
CA VAL A 128 1.49 18.23 1.88
C VAL A 128 0.05 18.74 1.70
N LEU A 129 -0.75 18.77 2.77
CA LEU A 129 -2.12 19.30 2.72
C LEU A 129 -2.17 20.80 2.44
N ASN A 130 -1.16 21.56 2.87
CA ASN A 130 -1.06 22.99 2.59
C ASN A 130 -0.53 23.31 1.18
N GLU A 131 0.09 22.34 0.50
CA GLU A 131 0.57 22.48 -0.87
C GLU A 131 -0.55 22.33 -1.93
N THR A 132 -1.74 21.88 -1.54
CA THR A 132 -2.88 21.69 -2.45
C THR A 132 -4.17 22.18 -1.82
N ASP A 133 -5.02 22.79 -2.61
CA ASP A 133 -6.40 23.15 -2.23
C ASP A 133 -7.39 22.01 -2.56
N HIS A 134 -6.92 20.96 -3.23
CA HIS A 134 -7.74 19.85 -3.67
C HIS A 134 -7.93 18.80 -2.59
N LYS A 135 -8.78 17.84 -2.87
CA LYS A 135 -9.03 16.69 -1.98
C LYS A 135 -7.89 15.71 -1.99
N VAL A 136 -7.66 15.08 -0.84
CA VAL A 136 -6.52 14.18 -0.62
C VAL A 136 -6.98 12.83 -0.08
N LEU A 137 -6.40 11.75 -0.60
CA LEU A 137 -6.52 10.40 -0.03
C LEU A 137 -5.27 10.07 0.76
N ILE A 138 -5.42 9.64 2.01
CA ILE A 138 -4.31 9.18 2.85
C ILE A 138 -4.47 7.68 3.07
N PHE A 139 -3.55 6.89 2.55
CA PHE A 139 -3.53 5.44 2.77
C PHE A 139 -2.65 5.10 3.98
N VAL A 140 -3.28 4.48 4.97
CA VAL A 140 -2.66 4.13 6.26
C VAL A 140 -2.81 2.63 6.50
N PRO A 141 -1.72 1.85 6.51
CA PRO A 141 -1.80 0.39 6.65
C PRO A 141 -2.34 -0.09 7.99
N TYR A 142 -2.13 0.68 9.06
CA TYR A 142 -2.40 0.26 10.43
C TYR A 142 -3.59 1.00 11.04
N ARG A 143 -4.55 0.24 11.58
CA ARG A 143 -5.82 0.78 12.08
C ARG A 143 -5.66 1.82 13.18
N HIS A 144 -4.79 1.57 14.15
CA HIS A 144 -4.55 2.47 15.26
C HIS A 144 -4.10 3.86 14.79
N THR A 145 -3.16 3.89 13.84
CA THR A 145 -2.65 5.14 13.26
C THR A 145 -3.71 5.92 12.47
N ILE A 146 -4.71 5.24 11.90
CA ILE A 146 -5.82 5.88 11.18
C ILE A 146 -6.61 6.82 12.10
N GLU A 147 -6.92 6.35 13.30
CA GLU A 147 -7.70 7.09 14.29
C GLU A 147 -6.94 8.34 14.74
N PHE A 148 -5.66 8.22 15.06
CA PHE A 148 -4.79 9.35 15.41
C PHE A 148 -4.69 10.40 14.31
N ILE A 149 -4.49 9.99 13.06
CA ILE A 149 -4.40 10.93 11.94
C ILE A 149 -5.71 11.69 11.80
N SER A 150 -6.84 11.01 11.85
CA SER A 150 -8.15 11.64 11.69
C SER A 150 -8.45 12.62 12.83
N GLU A 151 -8.16 12.26 14.07
CA GLU A 151 -8.29 13.15 15.22
C GLU A 151 -7.44 14.41 15.05
N HIS A 152 -6.15 14.23 14.71
CA HIS A 152 -5.24 15.35 14.50
C HIS A 152 -5.71 16.28 13.36
N LEU A 153 -6.19 15.74 12.25
CA LEU A 153 -6.71 16.53 11.13
C LEU A 153 -7.91 17.36 11.56
N ASN A 154 -8.85 16.75 12.29
CA ASN A 154 -10.04 17.44 12.78
C ASN A 154 -9.70 18.54 13.81
N GLU A 155 -8.74 18.30 14.72
CA GLU A 155 -8.22 19.30 15.64
C GLU A 155 -7.57 20.50 14.90
N LYS A 156 -6.95 20.26 13.75
CA LYS A 156 -6.39 21.30 12.89
C LYS A 156 -7.41 21.96 11.95
N GLY A 157 -8.69 21.61 12.08
CA GLY A 157 -9.74 22.16 11.24
C GLY A 157 -9.74 21.64 9.80
N VAL A 158 -9.13 20.48 9.56
CA VAL A 158 -9.16 19.80 8.25
C VAL A 158 -10.25 18.71 8.29
N PRO A 159 -11.41 18.92 7.65
CA PRO A 159 -12.50 17.93 7.66
C PRO A 159 -12.06 16.61 7.05
N SER A 160 -12.10 15.55 7.84
CA SER A 160 -11.68 14.22 7.40
C SER A 160 -12.68 13.13 7.79
N GLU A 161 -12.75 12.08 6.99
CA GLU A 161 -13.54 10.88 7.24
C GLU A 161 -12.68 9.62 7.09
N ILE A 162 -13.03 8.56 7.84
CA ILE A 162 -12.31 7.30 7.86
C ILE A 162 -13.02 6.25 7.02
N ILE A 163 -12.27 5.50 6.20
CA ILE A 163 -12.73 4.30 5.51
C ILE A 163 -11.83 3.12 5.90
N ASN A 164 -12.31 2.24 6.76
CA ASN A 164 -11.65 1.01 7.17
C ASN A 164 -12.62 -0.18 7.16
N GLY A 165 -12.15 -1.36 7.60
CA GLY A 165 -12.96 -2.58 7.63
C GLY A 165 -14.17 -2.54 8.58
N ALA A 166 -14.20 -1.63 9.56
CA ALA A 166 -15.31 -1.48 10.51
C ALA A 166 -16.46 -0.61 9.96
N VAL A 167 -16.20 0.17 8.89
CA VAL A 167 -17.21 1.04 8.28
C VAL A 167 -18.19 0.20 7.46
N SER A 168 -19.49 0.28 7.80
CA SER A 168 -20.54 -0.43 7.06
C SER A 168 -20.61 -0.01 5.59
N ALA A 169 -21.12 -0.89 4.74
CA ALA A 169 -21.24 -0.61 3.30
C ALA A 169 -22.09 0.65 3.01
N SER A 170 -23.17 0.84 3.75
CA SER A 170 -24.05 2.01 3.62
C SER A 170 -23.34 3.30 4.02
N LYS A 171 -22.66 3.33 5.19
CA LYS A 171 -21.90 4.51 5.63
C LYS A 171 -20.75 4.80 4.68
N ARG A 172 -20.06 3.78 4.18
CA ARG A 172 -18.98 3.93 3.19
C ARG A 172 -19.50 4.57 1.90
N ALA A 173 -20.64 4.13 1.38
CA ALA A 173 -21.27 4.73 0.19
C ALA A 173 -21.62 6.20 0.41
N SER A 174 -22.15 6.55 1.59
CA SER A 174 -22.45 7.94 1.97
C SER A 174 -21.18 8.81 2.03
N ILE A 175 -20.11 8.33 2.70
CA ILE A 175 -18.82 9.05 2.79
C ILE A 175 -18.25 9.30 1.38
N ILE A 176 -18.24 8.29 0.53
CA ILE A 176 -17.74 8.40 -0.84
C ILE A 176 -18.57 9.40 -1.66
N SER A 177 -19.89 9.36 -1.53
CA SER A 177 -20.78 10.31 -2.22
C SER A 177 -20.53 11.75 -1.76
N GLN A 178 -20.41 11.99 -0.46
CA GLN A 178 -20.08 13.30 0.08
C GLN A 178 -18.70 13.78 -0.40
N PHE A 179 -17.70 12.91 -0.34
CA PHE A 179 -16.35 13.23 -0.81
C PHE A 179 -16.32 13.63 -2.28
N GLN A 180 -17.12 12.97 -3.13
CA GLN A 180 -17.15 13.27 -4.57
C GLN A 180 -17.97 14.52 -4.92
N LEU A 181 -19.01 14.84 -4.16
CA LEU A 181 -20.02 15.82 -4.56
C LEU A 181 -20.08 17.09 -3.69
N SER A 182 -19.45 17.08 -2.52
CA SER A 182 -19.47 18.21 -1.58
C SER A 182 -18.07 18.74 -1.34
N GLU A 183 -17.93 19.91 -0.73
CA GLU A 183 -16.63 20.46 -0.32
C GLU A 183 -16.00 19.60 0.77
N ASP A 184 -16.78 19.21 1.78
CA ASP A 184 -16.36 18.33 2.87
C ASP A 184 -16.88 16.89 2.69
N PRO A 185 -16.12 15.89 3.15
CA PRO A 185 -14.77 15.97 3.73
C PRO A 185 -13.70 16.30 2.67
N ARG A 186 -12.67 17.04 3.05
CA ARG A 186 -11.53 17.33 2.21
C ARG A 186 -10.56 16.16 2.13
N VAL A 187 -10.47 15.37 3.20
CA VAL A 187 -9.53 14.26 3.33
C VAL A 187 -10.25 12.96 3.63
N LEU A 188 -9.86 11.88 2.95
CA LEU A 188 -10.21 10.52 3.35
C LEU A 188 -8.99 9.80 3.89
N VAL A 189 -9.07 9.29 5.13
CA VAL A 189 -8.07 8.41 5.74
C VAL A 189 -8.52 6.97 5.55
N ILE A 190 -7.79 6.23 4.70
CA ILE A 190 -8.26 4.95 4.15
C ILE A 190 -7.31 3.82 4.53
N GLN A 191 -7.86 2.74 5.06
CA GLN A 191 -7.12 1.48 5.16
C GLN A 191 -6.97 0.88 3.75
N PRO A 192 -5.76 0.58 3.25
CA PRO A 192 -5.53 0.14 1.87
C PRO A 192 -6.41 -1.03 1.43
N GLN A 193 -6.64 -2.02 2.31
CA GLN A 193 -7.50 -3.18 2.05
C GLN A 193 -8.97 -2.78 1.82
N ALA A 194 -9.43 -1.69 2.44
CA ALA A 194 -10.79 -1.19 2.27
C ALA A 194 -10.99 -0.48 0.91
N ALA A 195 -9.88 -0.07 0.25
CA ALA A 195 -9.92 0.51 -1.09
C ALA A 195 -10.09 -0.53 -2.20
N SER A 196 -10.02 -1.83 -1.93
CA SER A 196 -10.11 -2.92 -2.92
C SER A 196 -11.46 -3.01 -3.64
N HIS A 197 -12.50 -2.34 -3.17
CA HIS A 197 -13.88 -2.44 -3.67
C HIS A 197 -14.21 -1.61 -4.92
N GLY A 198 -13.23 -1.24 -5.73
CA GLY A 198 -13.47 -0.68 -7.07
C GLY A 198 -14.07 0.73 -7.12
N VAL A 199 -14.08 1.47 -6.01
CA VAL A 199 -14.63 2.83 -5.94
C VAL A 199 -13.80 3.83 -6.72
N THR A 200 -14.45 4.84 -7.30
CA THR A 200 -13.83 5.98 -7.97
C THR A 200 -13.76 7.15 -7.03
N LEU A 201 -12.59 7.79 -6.89
CA LEU A 201 -12.36 8.91 -5.99
C LEU A 201 -11.63 10.07 -6.72
N THR A 202 -12.09 10.38 -7.92
CA THR A 202 -11.48 11.38 -8.83
C THR A 202 -11.67 12.84 -8.39
N ALA A 203 -12.45 13.09 -7.34
CA ALA A 203 -12.46 14.39 -6.68
C ALA A 203 -11.11 14.70 -6.01
N ALA A 204 -10.32 13.67 -5.67
CA ALA A 204 -8.94 13.84 -5.23
C ALA A 204 -7.99 13.74 -6.43
N ASP A 205 -6.89 14.45 -6.37
CA ASP A 205 -5.76 14.35 -7.27
C ASP A 205 -4.45 14.00 -6.55
N THR A 206 -4.48 14.00 -5.24
CA THR A 206 -3.32 13.72 -4.39
C THR A 206 -3.57 12.49 -3.52
N VAL A 207 -2.60 11.57 -3.55
CA VAL A 207 -2.55 10.39 -2.69
C VAL A 207 -1.33 10.48 -1.80
N VAL A 208 -1.51 10.31 -0.50
CA VAL A 208 -0.42 10.20 0.48
C VAL A 208 -0.39 8.78 1.02
N PHE A 209 0.75 8.12 0.91
CA PHE A 209 1.02 6.89 1.64
C PHE A 209 1.72 7.23 2.95
N TRP A 210 1.03 7.02 4.06
CA TRP A 210 1.58 7.18 5.41
C TRP A 210 2.75 6.24 5.68
N GLY A 211 2.70 5.06 5.13
CA GLY A 211 3.73 4.06 5.06
C GLY A 211 3.47 3.11 3.90
N PRO A 212 4.46 2.31 3.47
CA PRO A 212 4.29 1.41 2.35
C PRO A 212 3.33 0.26 2.68
N VAL A 213 2.61 -0.18 1.67
CA VAL A 213 1.83 -1.42 1.72
C VAL A 213 2.71 -2.61 1.33
N MET A 214 2.33 -3.82 1.77
CA MET A 214 3.11 -5.05 1.54
C MET A 214 2.86 -5.70 0.16
N SER A 215 2.00 -5.11 -0.68
CA SER A 215 1.60 -5.69 -1.96
C SER A 215 1.60 -4.63 -3.06
N VAL A 216 2.29 -4.94 -4.16
CA VAL A 216 2.30 -4.12 -5.38
C VAL A 216 0.88 -3.97 -5.95
N GLU A 217 0.08 -5.03 -5.90
CA GLU A 217 -1.30 -4.99 -6.37
C GLU A 217 -2.13 -3.99 -5.56
N VAL A 218 -2.04 -4.04 -4.22
CA VAL A 218 -2.75 -3.11 -3.34
C VAL A 218 -2.28 -1.67 -3.57
N TYR A 219 -0.97 -1.46 -3.73
CA TYR A 219 -0.39 -0.16 -4.03
C TYR A 219 -0.97 0.44 -5.32
N LEU A 220 -0.95 -0.33 -6.40
CA LEU A 220 -1.50 0.10 -7.68
C LEU A 220 -3.03 0.32 -7.62
N GLN A 221 -3.74 -0.51 -6.86
CA GLN A 221 -5.18 -0.32 -6.63
C GLN A 221 -5.48 0.98 -5.87
N CYS A 222 -4.66 1.36 -4.90
CA CYS A 222 -4.80 2.64 -4.20
C CYS A 222 -4.64 3.83 -5.16
N ILE A 223 -3.61 3.84 -5.99
CA ILE A 223 -3.37 4.91 -6.97
C ILE A 223 -4.49 4.93 -8.02
N ALA A 224 -4.96 3.78 -8.46
CA ALA A 224 -6.04 3.67 -9.42
C ALA A 224 -7.40 4.21 -8.92
N ARG A 225 -7.52 4.68 -7.66
CA ARG A 225 -8.72 5.38 -7.17
C ARG A 225 -8.82 6.79 -7.75
N ILE A 226 -7.69 7.46 -7.97
CA ILE A 226 -7.61 8.80 -8.58
C ILE A 226 -7.23 8.73 -10.06
N ASP A 227 -6.36 7.80 -10.45
CA ASP A 227 -5.85 7.60 -11.80
C ASP A 227 -6.88 6.84 -12.69
N ARG A 228 -7.96 7.52 -13.03
CA ARG A 228 -9.15 6.96 -13.67
C ARG A 228 -9.82 7.96 -14.62
N VAL A 229 -10.69 7.44 -15.49
CA VAL A 229 -11.58 8.26 -16.32
C VAL A 229 -12.32 9.28 -15.47
N GLY A 230 -12.28 10.53 -15.88
CA GLY A 230 -12.87 11.67 -15.15
C GLY A 230 -11.86 12.49 -14.34
N GLN A 231 -10.61 12.04 -14.20
CA GLN A 231 -9.55 12.85 -13.61
C GLN A 231 -9.11 13.93 -14.59
N GLN A 232 -9.16 15.18 -14.15
CA GLN A 232 -8.80 16.35 -14.96
C GLN A 232 -7.51 17.03 -14.47
N ASN A 233 -7.11 16.75 -13.23
CA ASN A 233 -5.95 17.37 -12.60
C ASN A 233 -4.70 16.48 -12.72
N LYS A 234 -3.52 17.11 -12.68
CA LYS A 234 -2.26 16.38 -12.50
C LYS A 234 -2.30 15.64 -11.17
N MET A 235 -1.96 14.36 -11.21
CA MET A 235 -2.01 13.52 -10.02
C MET A 235 -0.67 13.52 -9.29
N THR A 236 -0.70 13.57 -7.97
CA THR A 236 0.49 13.50 -7.12
C THR A 236 0.37 12.32 -6.16
N VAL A 237 1.41 11.49 -6.12
CA VAL A 237 1.57 10.39 -5.16
C VAL A 237 2.73 10.72 -4.24
N VAL A 238 2.45 10.93 -2.96
CA VAL A 238 3.44 11.29 -1.94
C VAL A 238 3.71 10.08 -1.05
N HIS A 239 4.99 9.73 -0.91
CA HIS A 239 5.45 8.70 0.02
C HIS A 239 6.06 9.36 1.25
N LEU A 240 5.50 9.13 2.43
CA LEU A 240 6.14 9.46 3.70
C LEU A 240 7.12 8.33 4.04
N GLN A 241 8.40 8.66 4.22
CA GLN A 241 9.48 7.71 4.37
C GLN A 241 10.42 8.15 5.49
N GLY A 242 10.65 7.31 6.51
CA GLY A 242 11.49 7.62 7.65
C GLY A 242 12.55 6.57 7.96
N SER A 243 12.47 5.38 7.35
CA SER A 243 13.35 4.25 7.65
C SER A 243 13.84 3.56 6.37
N ASP A 244 14.91 2.76 6.50
CA ASP A 244 15.45 2.00 5.37
C ASP A 244 14.48 0.94 4.88
N VAL A 245 13.73 0.29 5.78
CA VAL A 245 12.69 -0.67 5.38
C VAL A 245 11.62 -0.01 4.52
N GLU A 246 11.17 1.20 4.85
CA GLU A 246 10.22 1.94 4.03
C GLU A 246 10.78 2.30 2.66
N LYS A 247 12.05 2.74 2.61
CA LYS A 247 12.76 3.05 1.36
C LYS A 247 12.79 1.86 0.41
N ARG A 248 13.18 0.68 0.91
CA ARG A 248 13.24 -0.56 0.12
C ARG A 248 11.85 -1.00 -0.36
N MET A 249 10.86 -0.93 0.53
CA MET A 249 9.48 -1.27 0.17
C MET A 249 8.93 -0.34 -0.92
N TYR A 250 9.12 0.97 -0.82
CA TYR A 250 8.69 1.89 -1.88
C TYR A 250 9.44 1.68 -3.19
N ALA A 251 10.75 1.36 -3.16
CA ALA A 251 11.50 1.02 -4.37
C ALA A 251 10.93 -0.22 -5.07
N MET A 252 10.56 -1.25 -4.32
CA MET A 252 9.89 -2.45 -4.84
C MET A 252 8.51 -2.10 -5.41
N LEU A 253 7.69 -1.34 -4.67
CA LEU A 253 6.34 -0.96 -5.08
C LEU A 253 6.33 -0.12 -6.37
N GLN A 254 7.36 0.70 -6.58
CA GLN A 254 7.53 1.51 -7.80
C GLN A 254 8.17 0.75 -8.97
N GLY A 255 8.45 -0.54 -8.82
CA GLY A 255 9.11 -1.34 -9.86
C GLY A 255 10.58 -0.94 -10.10
N LYS A 256 11.22 -0.23 -9.17
CA LYS A 256 12.65 0.14 -9.25
C LYS A 256 13.59 -1.01 -8.86
N VAL A 257 13.03 -2.04 -8.26
CA VAL A 257 13.67 -3.32 -7.92
C VAL A 257 12.87 -4.41 -8.61
N ASP A 258 13.53 -5.46 -9.10
CA ASP A 258 12.86 -6.55 -9.81
C ASP A 258 11.70 -7.10 -8.96
N ALA A 259 10.51 -7.19 -9.55
CA ALA A 259 9.31 -7.69 -8.90
C ALA A 259 9.44 -9.17 -8.43
N HIS A 260 10.50 -9.86 -8.86
CA HIS A 260 10.88 -11.19 -8.38
C HIS A 260 11.76 -11.16 -7.13
N THR A 261 12.22 -9.99 -6.68
CA THR A 261 12.91 -9.85 -5.40
C THR A 261 11.96 -10.32 -4.31
N LYS A 262 12.28 -11.49 -3.75
CA LYS A 262 11.44 -12.09 -2.72
C LYS A 262 11.50 -11.23 -1.47
N LEU A 263 10.40 -11.18 -0.73
CA LEU A 263 10.36 -10.49 0.57
C LEU A 263 11.49 -10.93 1.51
N VAL A 264 11.95 -12.19 1.37
CA VAL A 264 13.10 -12.75 2.08
C VAL A 264 14.40 -12.05 1.71
N ASP A 265 14.59 -11.68 0.44
CA ASP A 265 15.81 -11.01 -0.02
C ASP A 265 15.85 -9.57 0.51
N LEU A 266 14.71 -8.85 0.46
CA LEU A 266 14.57 -7.54 1.08
C LEU A 266 14.80 -7.58 2.60
N TYR A 267 14.33 -8.63 3.27
CA TYR A 267 14.55 -8.83 4.70
C TYR A 267 16.03 -9.03 5.02
N ARG A 268 16.75 -9.85 4.25
CA ARG A 268 18.21 -10.04 4.42
C ARG A 268 18.96 -8.74 4.22
N GLU A 269 18.68 -8.03 3.12
CA GLU A 269 19.29 -6.72 2.85
C GLU A 269 19.03 -5.72 3.98
N GLU A 270 17.83 -5.76 4.59
CA GLU A 270 17.50 -4.91 5.73
C GLU A 270 18.31 -5.28 6.97
N LEU A 271 18.54 -6.57 7.24
CA LEU A 271 19.32 -7.00 8.40
C LEU A 271 20.83 -6.69 8.24
N GLU A 272 21.37 -6.73 7.03
CA GLU A 272 22.77 -6.50 6.73
C GLU A 272 23.16 -5.00 6.68
N SER A 273 22.20 -4.11 6.61
CA SER A 273 22.38 -2.65 6.58
C SER A 273 22.48 -2.05 7.99
#